data_2f32914d150c49c89f31fc0ee0a60182
#
_entry.id   2f32914d150c49c89f31fc0ee0a60182
#
_cell.length_a   1.000
_cell.length_b   1.000
_cell.length_c   1.000
_cell.angle_alpha   90.00
_cell.angle_beta   90.00
_cell.angle_gamma   90.00
#
_symmetry.space_group_name_H-M   'P 1'
#
loop_
_entity.id
_entity.type
_entity.pdbx_description
1 polymer ?
#
loop_
_entity_poly.entity_id
_entity_poly.type
_entity_poly.pdbx_seq_one_letter_code
_entity_poly.pdbx_strand_id
1 'polypeptide(L)'
;MRLTPHRDTYIKGGIIISYRVCVYAICKNESQFVERFMDSMSEADDICVLDTGSTDDTVEKLRARGAHVEQKVISPWRFDVARSESLKLIPKDADICCCIDLDEQFQSGWREKLERAWQPDTTRARYRYTWSFLPDGREGCVFWTDKIHKNGCYRWVNPVHEVLQYLGEGGERFVDAEGVQLDHHPDPSKSRGQYLP
;
A
#
# COMPACT_ATOMS: atom_id res chain seq x y z
N MET A 1 -12.39 23.19 -7.97
CA MET A 1 -11.24 23.22 -8.90
C MET A 1 -10.17 22.37 -8.22
N ARG A 2 -10.05 21.08 -8.58
CA ARG A 2 -9.05 20.18 -7.98
C ARG A 2 -7.70 20.57 -8.56
N LEU A 3 -6.79 21.01 -7.70
CA LEU A 3 -5.38 21.14 -8.04
C LEU A 3 -4.86 19.71 -8.25
N THR A 4 -4.52 19.35 -9.48
CA THR A 4 -3.75 18.15 -9.77
C THR A 4 -2.42 18.27 -9.05
N PRO A 5 -1.99 17.28 -8.23
CA PRO A 5 -0.67 17.31 -7.65
C PRO A 5 0.36 17.34 -8.78
N HIS A 6 1.41 18.14 -8.58
CA HIS A 6 2.55 18.22 -9.49
C HIS A 6 3.12 16.80 -9.68
N ARG A 7 3.08 16.31 -10.92
CA ARG A 7 3.85 15.14 -11.32
C ARG A 7 5.31 15.55 -11.30
N ASP A 8 6.05 15.15 -10.29
CA ASP A 8 7.49 15.27 -10.30
C ASP A 8 8.04 14.36 -11.39
N THR A 9 8.63 14.98 -12.40
CA THR A 9 9.10 14.31 -13.62
C THR A 9 10.59 14.02 -13.48
N TYR A 10 10.95 12.74 -13.54
CA TYR A 10 12.35 12.30 -13.57
C TYR A 10 12.89 12.32 -15.00
N ILE A 11 14.11 12.86 -15.18
CA ILE A 11 14.83 12.80 -16.47
C ILE A 11 15.85 11.66 -16.39
N LYS A 12 15.57 10.54 -17.06
CA LYS A 12 16.51 9.45 -17.26
C LYS A 12 16.87 9.40 -18.74
N GLY A 13 18.12 9.72 -19.07
CA GLY A 13 18.57 9.76 -20.48
C GLY A 13 17.82 10.75 -21.38
N GLY A 14 17.31 11.86 -20.84
CA GLY A 14 16.56 12.88 -21.58
C GLY A 14 15.06 12.58 -21.74
N ILE A 15 14.55 11.48 -21.19
CA ILE A 15 13.11 11.12 -21.20
C ILE A 15 12.51 11.44 -19.83
N ILE A 16 11.42 12.19 -19.86
CA ILE A 16 10.60 12.46 -18.66
C ILE A 16 9.76 11.22 -18.40
N ILE A 17 10.06 10.49 -17.33
CA ILE A 17 9.26 9.35 -16.87
C ILE A 17 8.47 9.80 -15.63
N SER A 18 7.17 9.71 -15.70
CA SER A 18 6.27 9.93 -14.56
C SER A 18 5.37 8.72 -14.47
N TYR A 19 5.45 7.98 -13.38
CA TYR A 19 4.57 6.85 -13.11
C TYR A 19 3.30 7.35 -12.39
N ARG A 20 2.17 6.71 -12.64
CA ARG A 20 0.98 6.86 -11.79
C ARG A 20 1.03 5.83 -10.68
N VAL A 21 1.11 6.30 -9.44
CA VAL A 21 1.26 5.46 -8.25
C VAL A 21 -0.05 5.41 -7.47
N CYS A 22 -0.58 4.22 -7.27
CA CYS A 22 -1.77 3.98 -6.46
C CYS A 22 -1.42 3.22 -5.19
N VAL A 23 -1.77 3.78 -4.03
CA VAL A 23 -1.77 3.06 -2.76
C VAL A 23 -3.13 2.38 -2.60
N TYR A 24 -3.13 1.10 -2.21
CA TYR A 24 -4.36 0.38 -1.95
C TYR A 24 -4.28 -0.40 -0.63
N ALA A 25 -5.42 -0.48 0.05
CA ALA A 25 -5.53 -1.07 1.38
C ALA A 25 -6.82 -1.87 1.56
N ILE A 26 -6.85 -2.70 2.59
CA ILE A 26 -8.07 -3.22 3.22
C ILE A 26 -8.15 -2.67 4.63
N CYS A 27 -9.37 -2.41 5.15
CA CYS A 27 -9.53 -1.95 6.51
C CYS A 27 -10.79 -2.51 7.19
N LYS A 28 -10.80 -2.45 8.52
CA LYS A 28 -11.99 -2.65 9.36
C LYS A 28 -11.78 -2.06 10.74
N ASN A 29 -12.59 -1.05 11.11
CA ASN A 29 -12.54 -0.37 12.41
C ASN A 29 -11.12 0.16 12.73
N GLU A 30 -10.62 1.05 11.88
CA GLU A 30 -9.27 1.59 11.95
C GLU A 30 -9.24 3.12 11.94
N SER A 31 -10.32 3.72 12.42
CA SER A 31 -10.54 5.17 12.45
C SER A 31 -9.36 5.96 13.07
N GLN A 32 -8.72 5.41 14.08
CA GLN A 32 -7.58 6.05 14.76
C GLN A 32 -6.32 6.18 13.87
N PHE A 33 -6.23 5.40 12.78
CA PHE A 33 -5.08 5.42 11.89
C PHE A 33 -5.25 6.29 10.67
N VAL A 34 -6.50 6.65 10.32
CA VAL A 34 -6.83 7.29 9.03
C VAL A 34 -6.02 8.56 8.78
N GLU A 35 -5.92 9.45 9.77
CA GLU A 35 -5.25 10.75 9.56
C GLU A 35 -3.78 10.55 9.19
N ARG A 36 -3.03 9.80 10.02
CA ARG A 36 -1.60 9.56 9.78
C ARG A 36 -1.34 8.73 8.53
N PHE A 37 -2.22 7.77 8.21
CA PHE A 37 -2.15 7.00 6.97
C PHE A 37 -2.27 7.92 5.77
N MET A 38 -3.34 8.73 5.71
CA MET A 38 -3.59 9.65 4.60
C MET A 38 -2.49 10.69 4.44
N ASP A 39 -1.90 11.17 5.54
CA ASP A 39 -0.77 12.10 5.51
C ASP A 39 0.47 11.45 4.90
N SER A 40 0.81 10.23 5.32
CA SER A 40 2.00 9.53 4.83
C SER A 40 1.87 9.03 3.38
N MET A 41 0.62 8.75 2.93
CA MET A 41 0.33 8.31 1.56
C MET A 41 0.05 9.47 0.60
N SER A 42 0.16 10.72 1.05
CA SER A 42 -0.18 11.93 0.26
C SER A 42 0.68 12.12 -1.00
N GLU A 43 1.81 11.44 -1.10
CA GLU A 43 2.67 11.45 -2.29
C GLU A 43 2.12 10.54 -3.42
N ALA A 44 1.13 9.66 -3.16
CA ALA A 44 0.48 8.86 -4.19
C ALA A 44 -0.50 9.69 -5.04
N ASP A 45 -0.73 9.25 -6.29
CA ASP A 45 -1.75 9.85 -7.15
C ASP A 45 -3.16 9.43 -6.74
N ASP A 46 -3.31 8.17 -6.29
CA ASP A 46 -4.59 7.60 -5.88
C ASP A 46 -4.42 6.81 -4.57
N ILE A 47 -5.44 6.88 -3.73
CA ILE A 47 -5.56 6.05 -2.52
C ILE A 47 -6.90 5.33 -2.60
N CYS A 48 -6.86 3.99 -2.70
CA CYS A 48 -8.03 3.12 -2.84
C CYS A 48 -8.13 2.19 -1.63
N VAL A 49 -9.26 2.18 -0.94
CA VAL A 49 -9.45 1.37 0.27
C VAL A 49 -10.69 0.51 0.15
N LEU A 50 -10.54 -0.79 0.39
CA LEU A 50 -11.66 -1.70 0.59
C LEU A 50 -11.97 -1.81 2.07
N ASP A 51 -13.07 -1.23 2.48
CA ASP A 51 -13.61 -1.43 3.83
C ASP A 51 -14.35 -2.77 3.91
N THR A 52 -13.98 -3.60 4.88
CA THR A 52 -14.51 -4.96 5.02
C THR A 52 -15.60 -5.09 6.08
N GLY A 53 -16.22 -3.95 6.44
CA GLY A 53 -17.36 -3.88 7.35
C GLY A 53 -17.05 -3.14 8.65
N SER A 54 -16.51 -1.93 8.54
CA SER A 54 -16.35 -1.01 9.67
C SER A 54 -17.70 -0.57 10.22
N THR A 55 -17.74 -0.36 11.52
CA THR A 55 -18.89 0.14 12.27
C THR A 55 -18.59 1.46 12.99
N ASP A 56 -17.35 1.91 12.92
CA ASP A 56 -16.86 3.21 13.37
C ASP A 56 -16.81 4.22 12.22
N ASP A 57 -16.21 5.38 12.41
CA ASP A 57 -16.10 6.46 11.44
C ASP A 57 -14.93 6.31 10.45
N THR A 58 -14.32 5.11 10.33
CA THR A 58 -13.21 4.82 9.40
C THR A 58 -13.54 5.25 7.97
N VAL A 59 -14.66 4.81 7.44
CA VAL A 59 -15.06 5.07 6.02
C VAL A 59 -15.31 6.55 5.79
N GLU A 60 -16.00 7.21 6.73
CA GLU A 60 -16.31 8.63 6.64
C GLU A 60 -15.02 9.47 6.61
N LYS A 61 -14.09 9.20 7.50
CA LYS A 61 -12.78 9.89 7.56
C LYS A 61 -11.96 9.67 6.29
N LEU A 62 -11.84 8.43 5.81
CA LEU A 62 -11.11 8.13 4.57
C LEU A 62 -11.66 8.92 3.38
N ARG A 63 -12.99 8.93 3.21
CA ARG A 63 -13.65 9.69 2.13
C ARG A 63 -13.46 11.20 2.27
N ALA A 64 -13.56 11.72 3.49
CA ALA A 64 -13.34 13.14 3.78
C ALA A 64 -11.91 13.58 3.42
N ARG A 65 -10.93 12.68 3.54
CA ARG A 65 -9.53 12.89 3.15
C ARG A 65 -9.26 12.63 1.66
N GLY A 66 -10.26 12.20 0.88
CA GLY A 66 -10.17 12.03 -0.56
C GLY A 66 -9.82 10.62 -1.04
N ALA A 67 -9.77 9.62 -0.16
CA ALA A 67 -9.62 8.23 -0.57
C ALA A 67 -10.86 7.73 -1.34
N HIS A 68 -10.63 6.90 -2.35
CA HIS A 68 -11.68 6.10 -2.98
C HIS A 68 -11.99 4.89 -2.11
N VAL A 69 -13.18 4.83 -1.52
CA VAL A 69 -13.57 3.78 -0.57
C VAL A 69 -14.78 3.00 -1.06
N GLU A 70 -14.59 1.71 -1.26
CA GLU A 70 -15.64 0.73 -1.48
C GLU A 70 -15.87 -0.11 -0.22
N GLN A 71 -17.09 -0.57 -0.01
CA GLN A 71 -17.44 -1.39 1.15
C GLN A 71 -17.89 -2.77 0.70
N LYS A 72 -17.25 -3.82 1.23
CA LYS A 72 -17.59 -5.20 0.92
C LYS A 72 -17.23 -6.14 2.06
N VAL A 73 -18.20 -6.74 2.69
CA VAL A 73 -17.98 -7.79 3.69
C VAL A 73 -17.47 -9.06 3.00
N ILE A 74 -16.39 -9.63 3.53
CA ILE A 74 -15.81 -10.90 3.07
C ILE A 74 -16.21 -12.00 4.05
N SER A 75 -16.96 -12.99 3.57
CA SER A 75 -17.43 -14.12 4.39
C SER A 75 -17.38 -15.44 3.61
N PRO A 76 -16.74 -16.50 4.13
CA PRO A 76 -15.89 -16.48 5.32
C PRO A 76 -14.67 -15.59 5.11
N TRP A 77 -14.09 -15.09 6.22
CA TRP A 77 -12.94 -14.19 6.15
C TRP A 77 -11.71 -14.87 5.53
N ARG A 78 -11.12 -14.19 4.54
CA ARG A 78 -9.88 -14.60 3.88
C ARG A 78 -9.13 -13.35 3.45
N PHE A 79 -7.88 -13.23 3.86
CA PHE A 79 -7.05 -12.08 3.51
C PHE A 79 -6.79 -11.97 2.00
N ASP A 80 -6.48 -13.06 1.33
CA ASP A 80 -6.22 -13.09 -0.12
C ASP A 80 -7.46 -12.66 -0.94
N VAL A 81 -8.65 -13.02 -0.50
CA VAL A 81 -9.90 -12.59 -1.14
C VAL A 81 -10.09 -11.08 -0.93
N ALA A 82 -9.96 -10.58 0.30
CA ALA A 82 -10.10 -9.17 0.60
C ALA A 82 -9.10 -8.33 -0.20
N ARG A 83 -7.82 -8.70 -0.21
CA ARG A 83 -6.78 -8.04 -0.97
C ARG A 83 -6.98 -8.14 -2.49
N SER A 84 -7.47 -9.28 -3.00
CA SER A 84 -7.81 -9.41 -4.43
C SER A 84 -9.02 -8.55 -4.83
N GLU A 85 -9.99 -8.35 -3.93
CA GLU A 85 -11.07 -7.39 -4.16
C GLU A 85 -10.57 -5.95 -4.15
N SER A 86 -9.64 -5.60 -3.24
CA SER A 86 -9.06 -4.24 -3.22
C SER A 86 -8.25 -3.92 -4.49
N LEU A 87 -7.61 -4.90 -5.13
CA LEU A 87 -6.94 -4.71 -6.43
C LEU A 87 -7.89 -4.20 -7.52
N LYS A 88 -9.18 -4.52 -7.45
CA LYS A 88 -10.17 -4.09 -8.46
C LYS A 88 -10.50 -2.60 -8.38
N LEU A 89 -10.16 -1.95 -7.28
CA LEU A 89 -10.39 -0.52 -7.07
C LEU A 89 -9.31 0.35 -7.71
N ILE A 90 -8.16 -0.25 -8.04
CA ILE A 90 -7.01 0.45 -8.60
C ILE A 90 -7.36 0.97 -10.00
N PRO A 91 -7.09 2.25 -10.31
CA PRO A 91 -7.26 2.78 -11.65
C PRO A 91 -6.49 1.96 -12.70
N LYS A 92 -7.13 1.70 -13.86
CA LYS A 92 -6.53 0.87 -14.91
C LYS A 92 -5.24 1.43 -15.48
N ASP A 93 -5.08 2.75 -15.41
CA ASP A 93 -3.93 3.51 -15.87
C ASP A 93 -2.90 3.80 -14.76
N ALA A 94 -3.05 3.18 -13.58
CA ALA A 94 -1.98 3.14 -12.59
C ALA A 94 -0.85 2.23 -13.08
N ASP A 95 0.39 2.66 -12.87
CA ASP A 95 1.60 1.91 -13.23
C ASP A 95 2.10 1.06 -12.07
N ILE A 96 2.18 1.68 -10.89
CA ILE A 96 2.75 1.11 -9.67
C ILE A 96 1.67 1.05 -8.58
N CYS A 97 1.54 -0.10 -7.95
CA CYS A 97 0.56 -0.37 -6.91
C CYS A 97 1.28 -0.69 -5.59
N CYS A 98 0.96 0.04 -4.52
CA CYS A 98 1.52 -0.15 -3.20
C CYS A 98 0.44 -0.69 -2.25
N CYS A 99 0.56 -1.94 -1.80
CA CYS A 99 -0.34 -2.51 -0.80
C CYS A 99 0.15 -2.16 0.60
N ILE A 100 -0.61 -1.29 1.29
CA ILE A 100 -0.20 -0.73 2.58
C ILE A 100 -1.38 -0.81 3.55
N ASP A 101 -1.15 -1.28 4.76
CA ASP A 101 -2.18 -1.35 5.80
C ASP A 101 -2.31 0.01 6.51
N LEU A 102 -3.48 0.30 7.11
CA LEU A 102 -3.75 1.63 7.69
C LEU A 102 -2.86 1.96 8.91
N ASP A 103 -2.31 0.94 9.56
CA ASP A 103 -1.36 1.10 10.66
C ASP A 103 0.11 1.21 10.21
N GLU A 104 0.34 1.28 8.90
CA GLU A 104 1.67 1.45 8.27
C GLU A 104 1.85 2.87 7.75
N GLN A 105 3.08 3.38 7.78
CA GLN A 105 3.44 4.73 7.35
C GLN A 105 4.72 4.73 6.52
N PHE A 106 4.67 5.26 5.31
CA PHE A 106 5.90 5.59 4.57
C PHE A 106 6.60 6.80 5.16
N GLN A 107 7.91 6.78 5.18
CA GLN A 107 8.71 7.96 5.45
C GLN A 107 8.69 8.90 4.23
N SER A 108 8.64 10.21 4.48
CA SER A 108 8.57 11.25 3.46
C SER A 108 9.63 11.11 2.36
N GLY A 109 9.27 11.44 1.13
CA GLY A 109 10.10 11.29 -0.08
C GLY A 109 10.17 9.85 -0.58
N TRP A 110 9.25 8.97 -0.15
CA TRP A 110 9.22 7.58 -0.59
C TRP A 110 8.93 7.44 -2.07
N ARG A 111 8.05 8.29 -2.61
CA ARG A 111 7.66 8.23 -4.01
C ARG A 111 8.84 8.50 -4.94
N GLU A 112 9.58 9.58 -4.70
CA GLU A 112 10.75 9.91 -5.51
C GLU A 112 11.78 8.77 -5.51
N LYS A 113 12.03 8.18 -4.34
CA LYS A 113 12.96 7.04 -4.20
C LYS A 113 12.46 5.79 -4.94
N LEU A 114 11.16 5.52 -4.88
CA LEU A 114 10.53 4.40 -5.60
C LEU A 114 10.64 4.60 -7.11
N GLU A 115 10.26 5.76 -7.63
CA GLU A 115 10.31 6.08 -9.06
C GLU A 115 11.74 6.05 -9.61
N ARG A 116 12.71 6.47 -8.79
CA ARG A 116 14.15 6.39 -9.15
C ARG A 116 14.62 4.95 -9.32
N ALA A 117 14.15 4.04 -8.48
CA ALA A 117 14.50 2.62 -8.54
C ALA A 117 13.77 1.89 -9.67
N TRP A 118 12.52 2.27 -9.95
CA TRP A 118 11.64 1.59 -10.91
C TRP A 118 12.17 1.69 -12.34
N GLN A 119 12.15 0.56 -13.07
CA GLN A 119 12.54 0.45 -14.47
C GLN A 119 11.30 0.10 -15.32
N PRO A 120 11.30 0.32 -16.63
CA PRO A 120 10.16 -0.02 -17.50
C PRO A 120 9.74 -1.50 -17.46
N ASP A 121 10.68 -2.39 -17.20
CA ASP A 121 10.45 -3.84 -17.11
C ASP A 121 10.29 -4.34 -15.66
N THR A 122 10.36 -3.45 -14.65
CA THR A 122 10.13 -3.81 -13.26
C THR A 122 8.72 -4.33 -13.05
N THR A 123 8.58 -5.44 -12.35
CA THR A 123 7.28 -5.98 -11.97
C THR A 123 7.02 -5.88 -10.48
N ARG A 124 8.09 -5.84 -9.64
CA ARG A 124 7.97 -5.82 -8.19
C ARG A 124 9.12 -5.08 -7.54
N ALA A 125 8.87 -4.34 -6.46
CA ALA A 125 9.92 -3.67 -5.71
C ALA A 125 10.00 -4.20 -4.28
N ARG A 126 11.24 -4.38 -3.82
CA ARG A 126 11.54 -4.64 -2.41
C ARG A 126 11.94 -3.35 -1.74
N TYR A 127 11.52 -3.18 -0.49
CA TYR A 127 11.79 -1.98 0.29
C TYR A 127 11.95 -2.34 1.77
N ARG A 128 12.55 -1.44 2.53
CA ARG A 128 12.81 -1.62 3.96
C ARG A 128 11.54 -1.46 4.77
N TYR A 129 11.31 -2.38 5.70
CA TYR A 129 10.13 -2.42 6.56
C TYR A 129 10.53 -2.58 8.02
N THR A 130 10.17 -1.59 8.86
CA THR A 130 10.30 -1.67 10.31
C THR A 130 8.99 -2.19 10.89
N TRP A 131 8.97 -3.48 11.20
CA TRP A 131 7.79 -4.16 11.74
C TRP A 131 7.51 -3.82 13.21
N SER A 132 8.52 -3.46 14.00
CA SER A 132 8.34 -3.11 15.40
C SER A 132 9.38 -2.10 15.87
N PHE A 133 9.02 -1.37 16.90
CA PHE A 133 9.91 -0.45 17.62
C PHE A 133 10.10 -0.91 19.06
N LEU A 134 11.26 -0.64 19.62
CA LEU A 134 11.57 -0.84 21.04
C LEU A 134 10.91 0.24 21.90
N PRO A 135 10.76 0.03 23.21
CA PRO A 135 10.16 1.05 24.10
C PRO A 135 10.90 2.40 24.13
N ASP A 136 12.18 2.42 23.74
CA ASP A 136 13.00 3.63 23.63
C ASP A 136 12.93 4.31 22.27
N GLY A 137 12.07 3.82 21.35
CA GLY A 137 11.84 4.36 20.02
C GLY A 137 12.82 3.87 18.95
N ARG A 138 13.82 3.07 19.31
CA ARG A 138 14.70 2.44 18.31
C ARG A 138 13.99 1.36 17.55
N GLU A 139 14.41 1.12 16.31
CA GLU A 139 13.91 0.02 15.49
C GLU A 139 14.19 -1.32 16.15
N GLY A 140 13.17 -2.18 16.16
CA GLY A 140 13.25 -3.55 16.66
C GLY A 140 13.44 -4.54 15.53
N CYS A 141 12.36 -5.15 15.05
CA CYS A 141 12.42 -6.09 13.92
C CYS A 141 12.35 -5.33 12.59
N VAL A 142 13.36 -5.49 11.74
CA VAL A 142 13.48 -4.85 10.43
C VAL A 142 13.81 -5.90 9.38
N PHE A 143 13.12 -5.83 8.23
CA PHE A 143 13.39 -6.70 7.09
C PHE A 143 12.99 -6.03 5.78
N TRP A 144 13.32 -6.66 4.66
CA TRP A 144 12.84 -6.24 3.35
C TRP A 144 11.53 -6.94 3.02
N THR A 145 10.55 -6.16 2.55
CA THR A 145 9.26 -6.66 2.07
C THR A 145 9.04 -6.23 0.62
N ASP A 146 8.01 -6.76 -0.03
CA ASP A 146 7.84 -6.67 -1.48
C ASP A 146 6.38 -6.50 -1.93
N LYS A 147 5.57 -5.75 -1.15
CA LYS A 147 4.15 -5.49 -1.45
C LYS A 147 3.93 -4.34 -2.46
N ILE A 148 5.00 -3.86 -3.14
CA ILE A 148 4.90 -2.86 -4.23
C ILE A 148 5.07 -3.59 -5.56
N HIS A 149 4.12 -3.41 -6.49
CA HIS A 149 4.08 -4.20 -7.72
C HIS A 149 3.49 -3.43 -8.92
N LYS A 150 3.76 -3.93 -10.13
CA LYS A 150 3.17 -3.44 -11.37
C LYS A 150 1.67 -3.78 -11.41
N ASN A 151 0.87 -2.84 -11.91
CA ASN A 151 -0.57 -3.03 -12.06
C ASN A 151 -0.90 -4.16 -13.06
N GLY A 152 -1.98 -4.89 -12.78
CA GLY A 152 -2.54 -5.92 -13.68
C GLY A 152 -1.75 -7.22 -13.80
N CYS A 153 -0.62 -7.37 -13.09
CA CYS A 153 0.27 -8.53 -13.22
C CYS A 153 0.26 -9.46 -12.00
N TYR A 154 -0.59 -9.20 -11.00
CA TYR A 154 -0.58 -9.94 -9.75
C TYR A 154 -1.97 -10.26 -9.24
N ARG A 155 -2.04 -11.31 -8.42
CA ARG A 155 -3.17 -11.62 -7.53
C ARG A 155 -2.65 -11.98 -6.15
N TRP A 156 -3.49 -11.83 -5.14
CA TRP A 156 -3.20 -12.33 -3.80
C TRP A 156 -3.64 -13.79 -3.66
N VAL A 157 -2.82 -14.56 -2.98
CA VAL A 157 -3.08 -15.98 -2.70
C VAL A 157 -2.76 -16.28 -1.24
N ASN A 158 -3.32 -17.36 -0.72
CA ASN A 158 -3.28 -17.86 0.65
C ASN A 158 -4.24 -17.12 1.61
N PRO A 159 -5.11 -17.88 2.30
CA PRO A 159 -6.11 -17.31 3.21
C PRO A 159 -5.50 -16.55 4.41
N VAL A 160 -4.31 -16.99 4.84
CA VAL A 160 -3.49 -16.40 5.91
C VAL A 160 -2.05 -16.36 5.43
N HIS A 161 -1.30 -15.32 5.81
CA HIS A 161 0.04 -15.05 5.26
C HIS A 161 0.00 -14.91 3.73
N GLU A 162 -0.91 -14.07 3.28
CA GLU A 162 -1.14 -13.82 1.88
C GLU A 162 0.10 -13.24 1.19
N VAL A 163 0.33 -13.70 -0.02
CA VAL A 163 1.45 -13.26 -0.86
C VAL A 163 0.98 -12.90 -2.26
N LEU A 164 1.71 -12.03 -2.92
CA LEU A 164 1.50 -11.69 -4.32
C LEU A 164 2.01 -12.83 -5.21
N GLN A 165 1.15 -13.36 -6.06
CA GLN A 165 1.48 -14.31 -7.11
C GLN A 165 1.52 -13.60 -8.45
N TYR A 166 2.62 -13.70 -9.15
CA TYR A 166 2.80 -13.14 -10.49
C TYR A 166 1.99 -13.92 -11.54
N LEU A 167 1.35 -13.19 -12.45
CA LEU A 167 0.50 -13.73 -13.51
C LEU A 167 1.02 -13.41 -14.91
N GLY A 168 2.07 -12.61 -15.02
CA GLY A 168 2.62 -12.21 -16.31
C GLY A 168 3.50 -13.27 -16.95
N GLU A 169 3.95 -13.00 -18.16
CA GLU A 169 4.88 -13.85 -18.91
C GLU A 169 6.34 -13.44 -18.61
N GLY A 170 7.27 -14.36 -18.74
CA GLY A 170 8.72 -14.09 -18.69
C GLY A 170 9.35 -13.99 -17.30
N GLY A 171 8.59 -14.19 -16.22
CA GLY A 171 9.08 -14.15 -14.85
C GLY A 171 9.09 -12.76 -14.21
N GLU A 172 9.22 -12.74 -12.88
CA GLU A 172 9.24 -11.48 -12.11
C GLU A 172 10.58 -10.77 -12.27
N ARG A 173 10.50 -9.43 -12.30
CA ARG A 173 11.67 -8.54 -12.30
C ARG A 173 11.61 -7.64 -11.08
N PHE A 174 12.49 -7.94 -10.13
CA PHE A 174 12.59 -7.21 -8.87
C PHE A 174 13.57 -6.05 -8.98
N VAL A 175 13.25 -4.98 -8.26
CA VAL A 175 14.19 -3.91 -7.93
C VAL A 175 14.22 -3.70 -6.42
N ASP A 176 15.38 -3.28 -5.91
CA ASP A 176 15.50 -2.83 -4.54
C ASP A 176 15.30 -1.30 -4.51
N ALA A 177 14.19 -0.87 -3.92
CA ALA A 177 13.87 0.54 -3.76
C ALA A 177 14.62 1.09 -2.53
N GLU A 178 15.92 1.30 -2.69
CA GLU A 178 16.78 1.82 -1.62
C GLU A 178 16.28 3.16 -1.11
N GLY A 179 16.19 3.28 0.22
CA GLY A 179 15.70 4.47 0.90
C GLY A 179 14.17 4.60 0.97
N VAL A 180 13.39 3.73 0.33
CA VAL A 180 11.97 3.58 0.64
C VAL A 180 11.85 2.83 1.97
N GLN A 181 11.21 3.48 2.93
CA GLN A 181 11.05 2.99 4.30
C GLN A 181 9.57 3.01 4.68
N LEU A 182 9.06 1.88 5.14
CA LEU A 182 7.72 1.71 5.69
C LEU A 182 7.82 1.32 7.16
N ASP A 183 7.09 2.00 8.01
CA ASP A 183 7.08 1.78 9.46
C ASP A 183 5.70 1.29 9.91
N HIS A 184 5.66 0.23 10.70
CA HIS A 184 4.43 -0.34 11.24
C HIS A 184 4.19 0.16 12.67
N HIS A 185 3.04 0.77 12.89
CA HIS A 185 2.63 1.35 14.17
C HIS A 185 1.26 0.80 14.60
N PRO A 186 1.19 -0.47 15.02
CA PRO A 186 -0.06 -1.12 15.37
C PRO A 186 -0.69 -0.51 16.61
N ASP A 187 -1.99 -0.73 16.76
CA ASP A 187 -2.70 -0.41 17.99
C ASP A 187 -2.36 -1.45 19.08
N PRO A 188 -1.65 -1.06 20.14
CA PRO A 188 -1.29 -1.98 21.23
C PRO A 188 -2.50 -2.49 22.00
N SER A 189 -3.66 -1.83 21.90
CA SER A 189 -4.91 -2.26 22.57
C SER A 189 -5.65 -3.36 21.80
N LYS A 190 -5.38 -3.53 20.50
CA LYS A 190 -5.97 -4.61 19.70
C LYS A 190 -5.31 -5.94 20.05
N SER A 191 -6.05 -6.84 20.69
CA SER A 191 -5.56 -8.20 20.93
C SER A 191 -5.41 -8.94 19.57
N ARG A 192 -4.28 -9.62 19.37
CA ARG A 192 -4.02 -10.44 18.16
C ARG A 192 -5.07 -11.53 17.91
N GLY A 193 -5.93 -11.86 18.90
CA GLY A 193 -6.99 -12.86 18.78
C GLY A 193 -8.27 -12.40 18.08
N GLN A 194 -8.42 -11.13 17.73
CA GLN A 194 -9.64 -10.62 17.08
C GLN A 194 -9.77 -10.98 15.61
N TYR A 195 -8.72 -11.54 15.00
CA TYR A 195 -8.67 -11.95 13.59
C TYR A 195 -8.77 -13.47 13.37
N LEU A 196 -8.94 -14.24 14.43
CA LEU A 196 -9.20 -15.69 14.32
C LEU A 196 -10.70 -15.93 14.30
N PRO A 197 -11.22 -16.78 13.39
CA PRO A 197 -12.62 -17.15 13.31
C PRO A 197 -13.07 -17.93 14.53
#